data_c705abc1c259bcc0bf13d083ca4a29ac
#
_entry.id   c705abc1c259bcc0bf13d083ca4a29ac
#
_cell.length_a   1.000
_cell.length_b   1.000
_cell.length_c   1.000
_cell.angle_alpha   90.00
_cell.angle_beta   90.00
_cell.angle_gamma   90.00
#
_symmetry.space_group_name_H-M   'P 1'
#
loop_
_entity.id
_entity.type
_entity.pdbx_description
1 polymer ?
#
loop_
_entity_poly.entity_id
_entity_poly.type
_entity_poly.pdbx_seq_one_letter_code
_entity_poly.pdbx_strand_id
1 'polypeptide(L)'
;MNITAGIYKGQKINAPDESITRPTLSKVRMSVFNTLQALIDFEGASFLDMFAGSGVMGLEAISRGFDNVAAIEKHPKSASIIKSNFKKFSKSPKLYVGDSLKIIPKLAQKFDVIYIDPPYYSGVYENSLEVIKNIAYGIVILEHVTEVNLDGWNILKQKKYGDKFITFITQKD
;
A
#
# COMPACT_ATOMS: atom_id res chain seq x y z
N MET A 1 7.35 14.41 -4.68
CA MET A 1 6.55 14.29 -3.42
C MET A 1 7.48 14.12 -2.23
N ASN A 2 6.98 14.31 -0.99
CA ASN A 2 7.81 14.20 0.21
C ASN A 2 7.20 13.19 1.20
N ILE A 3 8.07 12.55 2.00
CA ILE A 3 7.66 11.73 3.16
C ILE A 3 7.01 12.63 4.20
N THR A 4 5.86 12.23 4.76
CA THR A 4 5.04 13.11 5.59
C THR A 4 5.35 13.03 7.09
N ALA A 5 5.86 11.90 7.58
CA ALA A 5 6.19 11.71 8.99
C ALA A 5 7.27 10.64 9.21
N GLY A 6 7.71 10.46 10.46
CA GLY A 6 8.68 9.46 10.87
C GLY A 6 10.14 9.89 10.63
N ILE A 7 11.04 8.91 10.63
CA ILE A 7 12.51 9.13 10.56
C ILE A 7 12.97 9.79 9.26
N TYR A 8 12.19 9.68 8.19
CA TYR A 8 12.48 10.25 6.86
C TYR A 8 11.61 11.45 6.51
N LYS A 9 10.90 12.05 7.50
CA LYS A 9 10.00 13.20 7.28
C LYS A 9 10.70 14.31 6.47
N GLY A 10 10.00 14.81 5.44
CA GLY A 10 10.46 15.91 4.58
C GLY A 10 11.38 15.47 3.44
N GLN A 11 11.90 14.25 3.45
CA GLN A 11 12.75 13.77 2.36
C GLN A 11 11.98 13.65 1.05
N LYS A 12 12.59 14.13 -0.03
CA LYS A 12 11.99 14.16 -1.37
C LYS A 12 12.22 12.85 -2.10
N ILE A 13 11.15 12.33 -2.69
CA ILE A 13 11.18 11.18 -3.59
C ILE A 13 10.68 11.58 -4.99
N ASN A 14 11.19 10.91 -6.02
CA ASN A 14 10.75 11.08 -7.37
C ASN A 14 9.42 10.33 -7.59
N ALA A 15 8.48 10.96 -8.29
CA ALA A 15 7.28 10.30 -8.76
C ALA A 15 7.49 9.84 -10.21
N PRO A 16 6.88 8.71 -10.64
CA PRO A 16 6.71 8.41 -12.04
C PRO A 16 5.91 9.50 -12.74
N ASP A 17 5.97 9.53 -14.07
CA ASP A 17 5.14 10.41 -14.87
C ASP A 17 3.65 10.19 -14.54
N GLU A 18 2.88 11.26 -14.40
CA GLU A 18 1.44 11.21 -14.09
C GLU A 18 0.62 10.45 -15.13
N SER A 19 1.13 10.32 -16.36
CA SER A 19 0.55 9.45 -17.40
C SER A 19 0.67 7.95 -17.07
N ILE A 20 1.57 7.56 -16.16
CA ILE A 20 1.82 6.17 -15.77
C ILE A 20 1.18 5.84 -14.43
N THR A 21 1.26 6.76 -13.47
CA THR A 21 0.70 6.56 -12.11
C THR A 21 0.16 7.87 -11.55
N ARG A 22 -1.01 7.81 -10.92
CA ARG A 22 -1.57 8.95 -10.18
C ARG A 22 -0.97 8.99 -8.76
N PRO A 23 -0.29 10.07 -8.34
CA PRO A 23 0.30 10.15 -7.01
C PRO A 23 -0.78 10.14 -5.91
N THR A 24 -0.58 9.35 -4.86
CA THR A 24 -1.41 9.44 -3.66
C THR A 24 -1.13 10.75 -2.94
N LEU A 25 -2.17 11.55 -2.71
CA LEU A 25 -2.05 12.87 -2.09
C LEU A 25 -1.49 12.75 -0.66
N SER A 26 -0.66 13.70 -0.26
CA SER A 26 -0.06 13.74 1.10
C SER A 26 -1.10 13.67 2.21
N LYS A 27 -2.26 14.33 2.02
CA LYS A 27 -3.38 14.29 2.96
C LYS A 27 -3.96 12.88 3.13
N VAL A 28 -4.07 12.13 2.04
CA VAL A 28 -4.57 10.74 2.07
C VAL A 28 -3.57 9.84 2.79
N ARG A 29 -2.27 9.93 2.45
CA ARG A 29 -1.21 9.17 3.12
C ARG A 29 -1.19 9.42 4.64
N MET A 30 -1.19 10.69 5.04
CA MET A 30 -1.26 11.06 6.46
C MET A 30 -2.48 10.44 7.15
N SER A 31 -3.64 10.51 6.52
CA SER A 31 -4.87 9.97 7.08
C SER A 31 -4.85 8.44 7.20
N VAL A 32 -4.32 7.74 6.21
CA VAL A 32 -4.15 6.29 6.24
C VAL A 32 -3.30 5.89 7.45
N PHE A 33 -2.09 6.43 7.56
CA PHE A 33 -1.17 6.04 8.64
C PHE A 33 -1.62 6.52 10.03
N ASN A 34 -2.26 7.68 10.14
CA ASN A 34 -2.83 8.14 11.42
C ASN A 34 -3.98 7.22 11.87
N THR A 35 -4.77 6.69 10.92
CA THR A 35 -5.80 5.71 11.24
C THR A 35 -5.19 4.37 11.66
N LEU A 36 -4.18 3.89 10.94
CA LEU A 36 -3.46 2.66 11.30
C LEU A 36 -2.83 2.76 12.69
N GLN A 37 -2.19 3.88 13.03
CA GLN A 37 -1.55 4.09 14.33
C GLN A 37 -2.53 4.02 15.51
N ALA A 38 -3.80 4.30 15.26
CA ALA A 38 -4.87 4.15 16.27
C ALA A 38 -5.37 2.69 16.39
N LEU A 39 -5.02 1.82 15.44
CA LEU A 39 -5.50 0.44 15.37
C LEU A 39 -4.43 -0.59 15.72
N ILE A 40 -3.16 -0.33 15.39
CA ILE A 40 -2.04 -1.26 15.60
C ILE A 40 -0.77 -0.51 15.99
N ASP A 41 0.15 -1.23 16.64
CA ASP A 41 1.53 -0.79 16.80
C ASP A 41 2.30 -1.09 15.51
N PHE A 42 3.21 -0.18 15.11
CA PHE A 42 4.01 -0.37 13.90
C PHE A 42 5.31 -1.14 14.14
N GLU A 43 5.82 -1.10 15.37
CA GLU A 43 7.01 -1.85 15.74
C GLU A 43 6.75 -3.36 15.63
N GLY A 44 7.60 -4.07 14.90
CA GLY A 44 7.46 -5.48 14.59
C GLY A 44 6.44 -5.81 13.49
N ALA A 45 5.60 -4.85 13.10
CA ALA A 45 4.55 -5.07 12.10
C ALA A 45 5.11 -5.10 10.66
N SER A 46 4.37 -5.78 9.80
CA SER A 46 4.67 -5.94 8.37
C SER A 46 3.63 -5.21 7.50
N PHE A 47 4.12 -4.60 6.40
CA PHE A 47 3.29 -3.82 5.47
C PHE A 47 3.57 -4.24 4.02
N LEU A 48 2.53 -4.49 3.25
CA LEU A 48 2.59 -4.75 1.80
C LEU A 48 1.88 -3.63 1.03
N ASP A 49 2.61 -2.96 0.14
CA ASP A 49 2.05 -2.10 -0.90
C ASP A 49 1.87 -2.93 -2.18
N MET A 50 0.62 -3.27 -2.49
CA MET A 50 0.30 -4.22 -3.56
C MET A 50 0.41 -3.61 -4.96
N PHE A 51 0.32 -2.28 -5.08
CA PHE A 51 0.40 -1.53 -6.34
C PHE A 51 1.23 -0.26 -6.13
N ALA A 52 2.56 -0.41 -6.06
CA ALA A 52 3.42 0.58 -5.43
C ALA A 52 3.56 1.94 -6.17
N GLY A 53 3.37 1.98 -7.48
CA GLY A 53 3.43 3.22 -8.25
C GLY A 53 4.75 3.99 -8.07
N SER A 54 4.80 4.93 -7.13
CA SER A 54 6.00 5.68 -6.76
C SER A 54 6.83 5.03 -5.65
N GLY A 55 6.27 4.04 -4.94
CA GLY A 55 6.85 3.42 -3.74
C GLY A 55 6.67 4.26 -2.47
N VAL A 56 5.89 5.35 -2.53
CA VAL A 56 5.76 6.27 -1.39
C VAL A 56 5.10 5.64 -0.18
N MET A 57 4.09 4.77 -0.35
CA MET A 57 3.40 4.14 0.78
C MET A 57 4.33 3.22 1.56
N GLY A 58 5.14 2.42 0.87
CA GLY A 58 6.17 1.59 1.52
C GLY A 58 7.23 2.41 2.25
N LEU A 59 7.68 3.53 1.68
CA LEU A 59 8.64 4.43 2.36
C LEU A 59 8.01 5.14 3.56
N GLU A 60 6.76 5.56 3.48
CA GLU A 60 6.01 6.10 4.63
C GLU A 60 5.89 5.06 5.75
N ALA A 61 5.58 3.80 5.42
CA ALA A 61 5.47 2.72 6.38
C ALA A 61 6.80 2.54 7.14
N ILE A 62 7.93 2.40 6.44
CA ILE A 62 9.25 2.30 7.07
C ILE A 62 9.57 3.55 7.88
N SER A 63 9.32 4.73 7.34
CA SER A 63 9.57 5.99 8.04
C SER A 63 8.84 6.10 9.37
N ARG A 64 7.67 5.49 9.46
CA ARG A 64 6.80 5.51 10.65
C ARG A 64 7.01 4.34 11.60
N GLY A 65 7.91 3.39 11.28
CA GLY A 65 8.33 2.34 12.20
C GLY A 65 7.90 0.92 11.86
N PHE A 66 7.32 0.65 10.68
CA PHE A 66 7.16 -0.72 10.24
C PHE A 66 8.51 -1.37 9.97
N ASP A 67 8.69 -2.62 10.40
CA ASP A 67 9.97 -3.32 10.28
C ASP A 67 10.10 -4.11 8.97
N ASN A 68 9.04 -4.77 8.54
CA ASN A 68 9.02 -5.62 7.36
C ASN A 68 8.10 -5.04 6.29
N VAL A 69 8.68 -4.32 5.33
CA VAL A 69 7.90 -3.66 4.27
C VAL A 69 8.24 -4.23 2.91
N ALA A 70 7.21 -4.57 2.15
CA ALA A 70 7.30 -4.99 0.76
C ALA A 70 6.45 -4.10 -0.15
N ALA A 71 6.88 -3.97 -1.39
CA ALA A 71 6.20 -3.24 -2.45
C ALA A 71 6.21 -4.05 -3.74
N ILE A 72 5.10 -4.05 -4.48
CA ILE A 72 4.98 -4.73 -5.77
C ILE A 72 4.66 -3.69 -6.83
N GLU A 73 5.41 -3.70 -7.94
CA GLU A 73 5.19 -2.81 -9.07
C GLU A 73 5.33 -3.57 -10.39
N LYS A 74 4.30 -3.47 -11.24
CA LYS A 74 4.27 -4.18 -12.53
C LYS A 74 5.01 -3.44 -13.62
N HIS A 75 4.93 -2.10 -13.64
CA HIS A 75 5.45 -1.29 -14.72
C HIS A 75 6.97 -1.09 -14.60
N PRO A 76 7.80 -1.51 -15.59
CA PRO A 76 9.27 -1.47 -15.48
C PRO A 76 9.85 -0.07 -15.24
N LYS A 77 9.28 0.97 -15.88
CA LYS A 77 9.72 2.37 -15.67
C LYS A 77 9.46 2.83 -14.24
N SER A 78 8.26 2.56 -13.70
CA SER A 78 7.93 2.85 -12.29
C SER A 78 8.83 2.08 -11.34
N ALA A 79 9.05 0.79 -11.57
CA ALA A 79 9.95 -0.03 -10.76
C ALA A 79 11.39 0.51 -10.73
N SER A 80 11.88 1.05 -11.85
CA SER A 80 13.20 1.71 -11.91
C SER A 80 13.26 2.98 -11.03
N ILE A 81 12.20 3.79 -11.05
CA ILE A 81 12.09 4.99 -10.21
C ILE A 81 12.00 4.60 -8.73
N ILE A 82 11.22 3.59 -8.40
CA ILE A 82 11.13 3.04 -7.04
C ILE A 82 12.50 2.60 -6.54
N LYS A 83 13.24 1.82 -7.34
CA LYS A 83 14.61 1.38 -7.00
C LYS A 83 15.53 2.58 -6.73
N SER A 84 15.46 3.62 -7.55
CA SER A 84 16.23 4.85 -7.36
C SER A 84 15.83 5.58 -6.07
N ASN A 85 14.54 5.63 -5.77
CA ASN A 85 14.04 6.21 -4.52
C ASN A 85 14.56 5.43 -3.30
N PHE A 86 14.40 4.10 -3.32
CA PHE A 86 14.76 3.25 -2.18
C PHE A 86 16.25 3.32 -1.84
N LYS A 87 17.13 3.48 -2.84
CA LYS A 87 18.58 3.65 -2.64
C LYS A 87 18.98 4.90 -1.84
N LYS A 88 18.08 5.88 -1.71
CA LYS A 88 18.35 7.11 -0.94
C LYS A 88 18.20 6.92 0.56
N PHE A 89 17.67 5.80 1.01
CA PHE A 89 17.31 5.54 2.40
C PHE A 89 18.12 4.36 2.94
N SER A 90 18.52 4.45 4.20
CA SER A 90 19.27 3.38 4.90
C SER A 90 18.41 2.12 5.10
N LYS A 91 17.11 2.30 5.31
CA LYS A 91 16.09 1.24 5.29
C LYS A 91 15.14 1.51 4.15
N SER A 92 14.78 0.48 3.40
CA SER A 92 13.85 0.59 2.28
C SER A 92 13.02 -0.68 2.12
N PRO A 93 11.81 -0.57 1.53
CA PRO A 93 10.97 -1.73 1.25
C PRO A 93 11.67 -2.74 0.32
N LYS A 94 11.32 -4.02 0.47
CA LYS A 94 11.67 -5.04 -0.51
C LYS A 94 10.79 -4.84 -1.75
N LEU A 95 11.39 -4.62 -2.91
CA LEU A 95 10.66 -4.43 -4.16
C LEU A 95 10.57 -5.73 -4.95
N TYR A 96 9.35 -6.12 -5.30
CA TYR A 96 9.04 -7.16 -6.27
C TYR A 96 8.57 -6.51 -7.57
N VAL A 97 9.15 -6.90 -8.71
CA VAL A 97 8.79 -6.36 -10.02
C VAL A 97 7.96 -7.39 -10.79
N GLY A 98 6.71 -7.04 -11.09
CA GLY A 98 5.78 -7.89 -11.84
C GLY A 98 4.33 -7.71 -11.39
N ASP A 99 3.47 -8.57 -11.92
CA ASP A 99 2.04 -8.58 -11.64
C ASP A 99 1.77 -9.06 -10.21
N SER A 100 1.14 -8.22 -9.39
CA SER A 100 0.83 -8.52 -7.98
C SER A 100 -0.06 -9.76 -7.84
N LEU A 101 -1.03 -9.95 -8.72
CA LEU A 101 -1.89 -11.15 -8.70
C LEU A 101 -1.13 -12.45 -8.93
N LYS A 102 0.02 -12.38 -9.61
CA LYS A 102 0.91 -13.55 -9.87
C LYS A 102 2.02 -13.70 -8.84
N ILE A 103 2.44 -12.61 -8.21
CA ILE A 103 3.52 -12.59 -7.21
C ILE A 103 2.99 -13.03 -5.84
N ILE A 104 1.85 -12.47 -5.40
CA ILE A 104 1.29 -12.69 -4.07
C ILE A 104 1.10 -14.18 -3.74
N PRO A 105 0.54 -15.04 -4.61
CA PRO A 105 0.40 -16.46 -4.31
C PRO A 105 1.71 -17.21 -4.04
N LYS A 106 2.85 -16.63 -4.44
CA LYS A 106 4.19 -17.19 -4.26
C LYS A 106 4.91 -16.65 -3.01
N LEU A 107 4.32 -15.66 -2.34
CA LEU A 107 4.88 -15.11 -1.11
C LEU A 107 4.60 -16.06 0.05
N ALA A 108 5.65 -16.51 0.74
CA ALA A 108 5.51 -17.32 1.95
C ALA A 108 5.23 -16.47 3.21
N GLN A 109 5.34 -15.14 3.09
CA GLN A 109 5.17 -14.20 4.19
C GLN A 109 3.71 -13.77 4.33
N LYS A 110 3.23 -13.67 5.57
CA LYS A 110 1.98 -12.99 5.93
C LYS A 110 2.26 -11.52 6.26
N PHE A 111 1.23 -10.68 6.12
CA PHE A 111 1.34 -9.24 6.37
C PHE A 111 0.26 -8.77 7.35
N ASP A 112 0.66 -7.92 8.31
CA ASP A 112 -0.25 -7.28 9.26
C ASP A 112 -1.09 -6.19 8.60
N VAL A 113 -0.51 -5.51 7.59
CA VAL A 113 -1.21 -4.51 6.79
C VAL A 113 -0.95 -4.74 5.31
N ILE A 114 -2.02 -4.71 4.50
CA ILE A 114 -1.95 -4.73 3.03
C ILE A 114 -2.66 -3.49 2.48
N TYR A 115 -1.96 -2.71 1.66
CA TYR A 115 -2.51 -1.53 0.98
C TYR A 115 -2.77 -1.84 -0.48
N ILE A 116 -3.99 -1.52 -0.96
CA ILE A 116 -4.51 -1.84 -2.29
C ILE A 116 -5.03 -0.56 -2.94
N ASP A 117 -4.26 -0.01 -3.88
CA ASP A 117 -4.64 1.12 -4.75
C ASP A 117 -4.35 0.74 -6.21
N PRO A 118 -5.19 -0.10 -6.83
CA PRO A 118 -4.95 -0.62 -8.17
C PRO A 118 -5.27 0.41 -9.24
N PRO A 119 -4.75 0.22 -10.47
CA PRO A 119 -5.29 0.92 -11.63
C PRO A 119 -6.77 0.53 -11.83
N TYR A 120 -7.58 1.52 -12.21
CA TYR A 120 -9.03 1.35 -12.34
C TYR A 120 -9.39 0.51 -13.57
N TYR A 121 -9.56 -0.80 -13.38
CA TYR A 121 -10.17 -1.71 -14.37
C TYR A 121 -11.08 -2.73 -13.68
N SER A 122 -12.00 -3.30 -14.44
CA SER A 122 -13.02 -4.22 -13.92
C SER A 122 -12.41 -5.45 -13.23
N GLY A 123 -12.94 -5.82 -12.08
CA GLY A 123 -12.60 -7.04 -11.34
C GLY A 123 -11.26 -6.99 -10.58
N VAL A 124 -10.52 -5.86 -10.62
CA VAL A 124 -9.19 -5.79 -9.98
C VAL A 124 -9.27 -5.89 -8.46
N TYR A 125 -10.28 -5.30 -7.85
CA TYR A 125 -10.46 -5.34 -6.39
C TYR A 125 -10.83 -6.74 -5.91
N GLU A 126 -11.77 -7.39 -6.56
CA GLU A 126 -12.23 -8.75 -6.24
C GLU A 126 -11.07 -9.75 -6.39
N ASN A 127 -10.32 -9.68 -7.50
CA ASN A 127 -9.14 -10.51 -7.71
C ASN A 127 -8.05 -10.23 -6.67
N SER A 128 -7.85 -8.95 -6.29
CA SER A 128 -6.89 -8.57 -5.25
C SER A 128 -7.29 -9.15 -3.90
N LEU A 129 -8.55 -9.00 -3.50
CA LEU A 129 -9.08 -9.53 -2.25
C LEU A 129 -8.99 -11.07 -2.20
N GLU A 130 -9.20 -11.75 -3.33
CA GLU A 130 -9.08 -13.21 -3.40
C GLU A 130 -7.65 -13.68 -3.16
N VAL A 131 -6.66 -13.10 -3.86
CA VAL A 131 -5.26 -13.57 -3.75
C VAL A 131 -4.62 -13.26 -2.41
N ILE A 132 -5.09 -12.26 -1.65
CA ILE A 132 -4.53 -11.92 -0.35
C ILE A 132 -5.09 -12.73 0.82
N LYS A 133 -6.18 -13.49 0.64
CA LYS A 133 -6.83 -14.24 1.73
C LYS A 133 -5.87 -15.08 2.57
N ASN A 134 -4.86 -15.67 1.94
CA ASN A 134 -3.89 -16.54 2.62
C ASN A 134 -2.71 -15.77 3.26
N ILE A 135 -2.52 -14.49 2.93
CA ILE A 135 -1.40 -13.67 3.42
C ILE A 135 -1.84 -12.44 4.22
N ALA A 136 -3.12 -12.07 4.18
CA ALA A 136 -3.67 -11.01 4.99
C ALA A 136 -3.87 -11.53 6.42
N TYR A 137 -3.08 -10.99 7.36
CA TYR A 137 -3.14 -11.40 8.76
C TYR A 137 -3.85 -10.38 9.64
N GLY A 138 -3.99 -9.15 9.17
CA GLY A 138 -4.58 -8.05 9.93
C GLY A 138 -5.46 -7.15 9.05
N ILE A 139 -5.04 -5.90 8.89
CA ILE A 139 -5.83 -4.86 8.24
C ILE A 139 -5.53 -4.81 6.75
N VAL A 140 -6.56 -4.80 5.92
CA VAL A 140 -6.47 -4.50 4.50
C VAL A 140 -7.06 -3.10 4.26
N ILE A 141 -6.37 -2.28 3.49
CA ILE A 141 -6.76 -0.93 3.15
C ILE A 141 -7.02 -0.86 1.65
N LEU A 142 -8.23 -0.45 1.29
CA LEU A 142 -8.63 -0.24 -0.10
C LEU A 142 -8.75 1.26 -0.39
N GLU A 143 -8.06 1.73 -1.42
CA GLU A 143 -8.32 3.03 -2.02
C GLU A 143 -9.18 2.82 -3.28
N HIS A 144 -10.41 3.33 -3.30
CA HIS A 144 -11.35 3.07 -4.40
C HIS A 144 -12.27 4.27 -4.66
N VAL A 145 -12.81 4.35 -5.89
CA VAL A 145 -13.79 5.36 -6.30
C VAL A 145 -15.16 4.75 -6.58
N THR A 146 -15.20 3.46 -6.93
CA THR A 146 -16.42 2.70 -7.16
C THR A 146 -16.74 1.81 -5.96
N GLU A 147 -17.96 1.34 -5.89
CA GLU A 147 -18.35 0.33 -4.91
C GLU A 147 -17.56 -0.97 -5.15
N VAL A 148 -17.10 -1.59 -4.06
CA VAL A 148 -16.35 -2.85 -4.07
C VAL A 148 -17.14 -3.88 -3.29
N ASN A 149 -17.28 -5.08 -3.82
CA ASN A 149 -17.89 -6.18 -3.08
C ASN A 149 -16.95 -6.61 -1.94
N LEU A 150 -17.41 -6.46 -0.71
CA LEU A 150 -16.70 -6.81 0.51
C LEU A 150 -17.31 -8.02 1.24
N ASP A 151 -17.97 -8.91 0.51
CA ASP A 151 -18.46 -10.17 1.09
C ASP A 151 -17.30 -10.98 1.67
N GLY A 152 -17.45 -11.44 2.92
CA GLY A 152 -16.37 -12.11 3.64
C GLY A 152 -15.38 -11.18 4.38
N TRP A 153 -15.63 -9.86 4.35
CA TRP A 153 -14.81 -8.86 5.04
C TRP A 153 -15.64 -8.04 6.03
N ASN A 154 -15.02 -7.66 7.15
CA ASN A 154 -15.58 -6.72 8.12
C ASN A 154 -15.02 -5.33 7.83
N ILE A 155 -15.90 -4.32 7.72
CA ILE A 155 -15.47 -2.92 7.59
C ILE A 155 -15.17 -2.37 8.97
N LEU A 156 -13.91 -2.01 9.22
CA LEU A 156 -13.48 -1.35 10.45
C LEU A 156 -13.73 0.16 10.39
N LYS A 157 -13.43 0.76 9.25
CA LYS A 157 -13.55 2.20 9.03
C LYS A 157 -13.60 2.53 7.55
N GLN A 158 -14.36 3.57 7.19
CA GLN A 158 -14.34 4.15 5.85
C GLN A 158 -14.23 5.66 5.95
N LYS A 159 -13.43 6.26 5.10
CA LYS A 159 -13.27 7.71 4.97
C LYS A 159 -13.39 8.11 3.51
N LYS A 160 -13.96 9.30 3.27
CA LYS A 160 -14.14 9.87 1.93
C LYS A 160 -13.23 11.09 1.73
N TYR A 161 -12.56 11.14 0.58
CA TYR A 161 -11.71 12.25 0.14
C TYR A 161 -12.03 12.60 -1.32
N GLY A 162 -12.86 13.64 -1.52
CA GLY A 162 -13.38 13.96 -2.84
C GLY A 162 -14.26 12.82 -3.38
N ASP A 163 -13.88 12.24 -4.50
CA ASP A 163 -14.51 11.08 -5.14
C ASP A 163 -13.94 9.73 -4.65
N LYS A 164 -12.87 9.75 -3.85
CA LYS A 164 -12.20 8.55 -3.35
C LYS A 164 -12.68 8.12 -1.96
N PHE A 165 -12.73 6.82 -1.77
CA PHE A 165 -12.93 6.18 -0.47
C PHE A 165 -11.65 5.46 -0.04
N ILE A 166 -11.36 5.53 1.26
CA ILE A 166 -10.33 4.72 1.93
C ILE A 166 -11.06 3.83 2.93
N THR A 167 -11.10 2.55 2.65
CA THR A 167 -11.81 1.56 3.46
C THR A 167 -10.83 0.61 4.13
N PHE A 168 -10.91 0.51 5.45
CA PHE A 168 -10.13 -0.40 6.29
C PHE A 168 -11.00 -1.60 6.60
N ILE A 169 -10.51 -2.80 6.27
CA ILE A 169 -11.24 -4.05 6.44
C ILE A 169 -10.35 -5.11 7.10
N THR A 170 -11.01 -6.12 7.69
CA THR A 170 -10.37 -7.38 8.14
C THR A 170 -11.17 -8.56 7.61
N GLN A 171 -10.55 -9.73 7.54
CA GLN A 171 -11.29 -10.95 7.19
C GLN A 171 -12.36 -11.22 8.27
N LYS A 172 -13.50 -11.77 7.84
CA LYS A 172 -14.46 -12.40 8.76
C LYS A 172 -13.92 -13.75 9.19
N ASP A 173 -14.14 -14.07 10.47
CA ASP A 173 -13.87 -15.39 11.02
C ASP A 173 -14.71 -16.49 10.34
#